data_3f7404129fafdccd36ff6ae4361d4ba6
#
_entry.id   3f7404129fafdccd36ff6ae4361d4ba6
#
_cell.length_a   1.000
_cell.length_b   1.000
_cell.length_c   1.000
_cell.angle_alpha   90.00
_cell.angle_beta   90.00
_cell.angle_gamma   90.00
#
_symmetry.space_group_name_H-M   'P 1'
#
loop_
_entity.id
_entity.type
_entity.pdbx_description
1 polymer ?
#
loop_
_entity_poly.entity_id
_entity_poly.type
_entity_poly.pdbx_seq_one_letter_code
_entity_poly.pdbx_strand_id
1 'polypeptide(L)'
;NVTPAVFIFNSHDTNKFVLVSATDNARAILGYSDNSSFDPNSIPQNMQFWLQMYADELARTEATPVLKTGQVTMVGQKRAASSSYPTIAPILGTMVWGQGEPYNNLCPNVGGERCVTGCVATAISQIMYVHKYPTKGTGSKSYTTETHKLNLSADFGATTYDWDNMLPYYTSGYNSTQAKAVATLLYHVGIAADMDYD
;
A
#
# COMPACT_ATOMS: atom_id res chain seq x y z
N ASN A 1 -28.92 17.06 16.52
CA ASN A 1 -28.17 15.99 17.16
C ASN A 1 -27.30 15.34 16.09
N VAL A 2 -26.01 15.52 16.18
CA VAL A 2 -25.05 14.80 15.31
C VAL A 2 -24.83 13.44 15.96
N THR A 3 -25.24 12.37 15.30
CA THR A 3 -24.95 11.01 15.75
C THR A 3 -23.43 10.77 15.58
N PRO A 4 -22.70 10.35 16.62
CA PRO A 4 -21.29 10.07 16.44
C PRO A 4 -21.08 8.91 15.47
N ALA A 5 -20.15 9.06 14.55
CA ALA A 5 -19.82 8.01 13.57
C ALA A 5 -18.90 6.94 14.16
N VAL A 6 -18.07 7.31 15.14
CA VAL A 6 -17.06 6.45 15.76
C VAL A 6 -17.04 6.68 17.27
N PHE A 7 -17.00 5.61 18.04
CA PHE A 7 -16.70 5.64 19.47
C PHE A 7 -15.23 5.31 19.71
N ILE A 8 -14.62 5.99 20.68
CA ILE A 8 -13.22 5.79 21.04
C ILE A 8 -13.15 5.41 22.51
N PHE A 9 -12.55 4.28 22.81
CA PHE A 9 -12.36 3.79 24.16
C PHE A 9 -10.87 3.67 24.46
N ASN A 10 -10.40 4.41 25.47
CA ASN A 10 -9.07 4.24 26.03
C ASN A 10 -9.11 3.20 27.17
N SER A 11 -8.07 2.40 27.30
CA SER A 11 -7.89 1.53 28.46
C SER A 11 -7.56 2.38 29.69
N HIS A 12 -8.13 2.02 30.84
CA HIS A 12 -7.88 2.71 32.11
C HIS A 12 -6.46 2.44 32.64
N ASP A 13 -5.98 1.19 32.48
CA ASP A 13 -4.77 0.72 33.17
C ASP A 13 -3.57 0.49 32.20
N THR A 14 -3.78 0.60 30.93
CA THR A 14 -2.76 0.33 29.91
C THR A 14 -2.83 1.38 28.80
N ASN A 15 -1.67 1.66 28.21
CA ASN A 15 -1.57 2.62 27.10
C ASN A 15 -2.15 2.02 25.81
N LYS A 16 -3.48 1.86 25.75
CA LYS A 16 -4.19 1.22 24.63
C LYS A 16 -5.48 1.96 24.31
N PHE A 17 -5.92 1.90 23.06
CA PHE A 17 -7.25 2.35 22.69
C PHE A 17 -7.87 1.46 21.60
N VAL A 18 -9.19 1.59 21.44
CA VAL A 18 -9.94 0.97 20.35
C VAL A 18 -10.93 1.97 19.76
N LEU A 19 -11.04 1.93 18.42
CA LEU A 19 -12.02 2.68 17.65
C LEU A 19 -13.14 1.73 17.25
N VAL A 20 -14.37 2.08 17.59
CA VAL A 20 -15.56 1.25 17.38
C VAL A 20 -16.55 2.02 16.51
N SER A 21 -17.12 1.34 15.52
CA SER A 21 -18.19 1.92 14.69
C SER A 21 -19.43 2.23 15.53
N ALA A 22 -20.06 3.37 15.30
CA ALA A 22 -21.33 3.74 15.91
C ALA A 22 -22.53 3.13 15.18
N THR A 23 -22.32 2.40 14.10
CA THR A 23 -23.38 1.73 13.31
C THR A 23 -23.15 0.23 13.21
N ASP A 24 -24.23 -0.54 13.23
CA ASP A 24 -24.21 -2.00 13.02
C ASP A 24 -24.00 -2.40 11.54
N ASN A 25 -24.03 -1.43 10.63
CA ASN A 25 -23.86 -1.65 9.20
C ASN A 25 -22.40 -1.71 8.77
N ALA A 26 -21.46 -1.54 9.69
CA ALA A 26 -20.02 -1.61 9.45
C ALA A 26 -19.35 -2.61 10.41
N ARG A 27 -18.03 -2.81 10.22
CA ARG A 27 -17.24 -3.60 11.17
C ARG A 27 -17.25 -2.90 12.54
N ALA A 28 -17.50 -3.67 13.59
CA ALA A 28 -17.54 -3.13 14.94
C ALA A 28 -16.19 -2.47 15.33
N ILE A 29 -15.06 -3.12 15.07
CA ILE A 29 -13.72 -2.58 15.35
C ILE A 29 -13.16 -1.99 14.07
N LEU A 30 -12.91 -0.67 14.08
CA LEU A 30 -12.34 0.09 12.97
C LEU A 30 -10.81 0.19 13.07
N GLY A 31 -10.28 0.21 14.31
CA GLY A 31 -8.86 0.25 14.55
C GLY A 31 -8.55 0.14 16.05
N TYR A 32 -7.29 -0.11 16.37
CA TYR A 32 -6.83 -0.15 17.76
C TYR A 32 -5.33 0.15 17.86
N SER A 33 -4.91 0.47 19.08
CA SER A 33 -3.49 0.49 19.46
C SER A 33 -3.32 -0.28 20.76
N ASP A 34 -2.24 -1.03 20.85
CA ASP A 34 -1.85 -1.79 22.05
C ASP A 34 -0.68 -1.15 22.81
N ASN A 35 -0.20 0.01 22.35
CA ASN A 35 0.95 0.70 22.92
C ASN A 35 0.79 2.23 23.05
N SER A 36 -0.39 2.79 22.76
CA SER A 36 -0.66 4.22 22.89
C SER A 36 -2.12 4.49 23.27
N SER A 37 -2.38 5.58 23.99
CA SER A 37 -3.72 6.11 24.26
C SER A 37 -4.11 7.10 23.18
N PHE A 38 -5.41 7.25 22.95
CA PHE A 38 -5.96 8.26 22.06
C PHE A 38 -6.20 9.56 22.83
N ASP A 39 -5.57 10.67 22.41
CA ASP A 39 -5.82 12.00 22.94
C ASP A 39 -6.65 12.82 21.93
N PRO A 40 -7.90 13.17 22.23
CA PRO A 40 -8.75 13.93 21.33
C PRO A 40 -8.26 15.37 21.09
N ASN A 41 -7.39 15.90 21.96
CA ASN A 41 -6.84 17.25 21.83
C ASN A 41 -5.53 17.29 21.01
N SER A 42 -4.97 16.13 20.71
CA SER A 42 -3.69 16.00 19.99
C SER A 42 -3.75 14.93 18.91
N ILE A 43 -4.73 15.04 18.00
CA ILE A 43 -4.90 14.10 16.90
C ILE A 43 -3.99 14.51 15.73
N PRO A 44 -3.05 13.66 15.28
CA PRO A 44 -2.24 13.93 14.10
C PRO A 44 -3.10 14.17 12.84
N GLN A 45 -2.64 15.06 11.96
CA GLN A 45 -3.43 15.49 10.79
C GLN A 45 -3.82 14.33 9.86
N ASN A 46 -2.92 13.35 9.64
CA ASN A 46 -3.20 12.14 8.89
C ASN A 46 -4.30 11.28 9.55
N MET A 47 -4.33 11.19 10.87
CA MET A 47 -5.36 10.47 11.59
C MET A 47 -6.70 11.20 11.57
N GLN A 48 -6.70 12.55 11.63
CA GLN A 48 -7.92 13.35 11.45
C GLN A 48 -8.55 13.07 10.09
N PHE A 49 -7.74 13.08 9.02
CA PHE A 49 -8.19 12.77 7.66
C PHE A 49 -8.79 11.36 7.57
N TRP A 50 -8.13 10.38 8.17
CA TRP A 50 -8.59 8.99 8.20
C TRP A 50 -9.91 8.82 8.96
N LEU A 51 -10.05 9.45 10.13
CA LEU A 51 -11.30 9.44 10.90
C LEU A 51 -12.45 10.11 10.13
N GLN A 52 -12.17 11.19 9.39
CA GLN A 52 -13.18 11.84 8.56
C GLN A 52 -13.63 10.94 7.40
N MET A 53 -12.70 10.25 6.73
CA MET A 53 -13.04 9.25 5.70
C MET A 53 -13.96 8.17 6.24
N TYR A 54 -13.69 7.65 7.44
CA TYR A 54 -14.57 6.66 8.08
C TYR A 54 -15.95 7.24 8.41
N ALA A 55 -16.01 8.46 8.92
CA ALA A 55 -17.28 9.13 9.21
C ALA A 55 -18.14 9.30 7.94
N ASP A 56 -17.52 9.72 6.84
CA ASP A 56 -18.18 9.89 5.56
C ASP A 56 -18.67 8.55 4.97
N GLU A 57 -17.89 7.50 5.10
CA GLU A 57 -18.27 6.15 4.61
C GLU A 57 -19.40 5.56 5.47
N LEU A 58 -19.32 5.69 6.78
CA LEU A 58 -20.37 5.23 7.69
C LEU A 58 -21.69 5.95 7.44
N ALA A 59 -21.67 7.27 7.19
CA ALA A 59 -22.87 8.03 6.83
C ALA A 59 -23.51 7.56 5.51
N ARG A 60 -22.71 7.11 4.55
CA ARG A 60 -23.21 6.52 3.28
C ARG A 60 -23.84 5.15 3.51
N THR A 61 -23.28 4.33 4.39
CA THR A 61 -23.81 2.98 4.69
C THR A 61 -25.12 3.04 5.47
N GLU A 62 -25.36 4.08 6.27
CA GLU A 62 -26.66 4.31 6.94
C GLU A 62 -27.77 4.64 5.94
N ALA A 63 -27.43 5.30 4.84
CA ALA A 63 -28.40 5.62 3.78
C ALA A 63 -28.82 4.41 2.92
N THR A 64 -28.10 3.29 3.02
CA THR A 64 -28.37 2.05 2.26
C THR A 64 -28.61 0.91 3.26
N PRO A 65 -29.85 0.44 3.47
CA PRO A 65 -30.11 -0.67 4.41
C PRO A 65 -29.41 -1.94 3.91
N VAL A 66 -28.33 -2.33 4.55
CA VAL A 66 -27.73 -3.65 4.35
C VAL A 66 -28.46 -4.63 5.25
N LEU A 67 -28.94 -5.73 4.67
CA LEU A 67 -29.60 -6.82 5.39
C LEU A 67 -28.72 -7.30 6.55
N LYS A 68 -29.21 -7.13 7.78
CA LYS A 68 -28.55 -7.58 9.01
C LYS A 68 -28.46 -9.09 9.03
N THR A 69 -27.31 -9.63 8.72
CA THR A 69 -26.95 -11.01 9.07
C THR A 69 -25.64 -10.96 9.87
N GLY A 70 -25.75 -10.87 11.21
CA GLY A 70 -24.58 -10.95 12.08
C GLY A 70 -24.93 -10.65 13.52
N GLN A 71 -25.01 -11.68 14.33
CA GLN A 71 -25.06 -11.55 15.78
C GLN A 71 -23.81 -10.79 16.27
N VAL A 72 -24.03 -9.78 17.11
CA VAL A 72 -22.96 -9.12 17.88
C VAL A 72 -22.30 -10.18 18.78
N THR A 73 -21.11 -10.61 18.42
CA THR A 73 -20.31 -11.49 19.28
C THR A 73 -19.55 -10.61 20.27
N MET A 74 -19.84 -10.74 21.55
CA MET A 74 -19.15 -10.04 22.63
C MET A 74 -17.64 -10.29 22.55
N VAL A 75 -16.86 -9.22 22.74
CA VAL A 75 -15.39 -9.29 22.84
C VAL A 75 -15.04 -10.23 24.01
N GLY A 76 -14.45 -11.37 23.69
CA GLY A 76 -14.08 -12.40 24.68
C GLY A 76 -14.45 -13.83 24.29
N GLN A 77 -15.39 -14.06 23.39
CA GLN A 77 -15.58 -15.40 22.83
C GLN A 77 -14.62 -15.59 21.64
N LYS A 78 -13.65 -16.50 21.81
CA LYS A 78 -12.96 -17.09 20.66
C LYS A 78 -14.06 -17.53 19.69
N ARG A 79 -14.16 -16.85 18.56
CA ARG A 79 -14.97 -17.34 17.44
C ARG A 79 -14.51 -18.77 17.19
N ALA A 80 -15.35 -19.76 17.55
CA ALA A 80 -15.13 -21.09 17.05
C ALA A 80 -14.94 -20.96 15.54
N ALA A 81 -13.84 -21.48 15.03
CA ALA A 81 -13.56 -21.46 13.62
C ALA A 81 -14.70 -22.21 12.91
N SER A 82 -15.76 -21.49 12.56
CA SER A 82 -16.81 -21.98 11.69
C SER A 82 -16.24 -21.91 10.28
N SER A 83 -15.71 -23.05 9.90
CA SER A 83 -15.75 -23.67 8.57
C SER A 83 -15.92 -22.74 7.37
N SER A 84 -14.95 -22.81 6.50
CA SER A 84 -15.05 -22.69 5.04
C SER A 84 -15.32 -21.31 4.47
N TYR A 85 -14.59 -20.27 4.93
CA TYR A 85 -14.20 -19.27 3.93
C TYR A 85 -13.06 -19.90 3.12
N PRO A 86 -13.14 -19.93 1.79
CA PRO A 86 -12.04 -20.40 0.99
C PRO A 86 -10.80 -19.58 1.34
N THR A 87 -9.72 -20.24 1.72
CA THR A 87 -8.44 -19.58 1.94
C THR A 87 -7.97 -19.07 0.58
N ILE A 88 -7.95 -17.75 0.42
CA ILE A 88 -7.39 -17.13 -0.78
C ILE A 88 -5.89 -16.99 -0.53
N ALA A 89 -5.08 -17.63 -1.35
CA ALA A 89 -3.64 -17.48 -1.31
C ALA A 89 -3.24 -16.02 -1.63
N PRO A 90 -2.18 -15.48 -1.01
CA PRO A 90 -1.67 -14.16 -1.37
C PRO A 90 -1.32 -14.09 -2.86
N ILE A 91 -1.84 -13.09 -3.58
CA ILE A 91 -1.60 -12.92 -5.02
C ILE A 91 -0.12 -12.69 -5.31
N LEU A 92 0.59 -11.96 -4.46
CA LEU A 92 2.04 -11.73 -4.58
C LEU A 92 2.87 -12.96 -4.20
N GLY A 93 2.26 -14.00 -3.60
CA GLY A 93 2.96 -15.23 -3.21
C GLY A 93 4.13 -14.97 -2.25
N THR A 94 5.31 -15.46 -2.63
CA THR A 94 6.56 -15.32 -1.87
C THR A 94 7.46 -14.20 -2.39
N MET A 95 6.93 -13.30 -3.20
CA MET A 95 7.71 -12.20 -3.78
C MET A 95 8.25 -11.27 -2.67
N VAL A 96 9.55 -10.96 -2.76
CA VAL A 96 10.22 -10.04 -1.84
C VAL A 96 11.09 -9.09 -2.67
N TRP A 97 10.50 -7.98 -3.09
CA TRP A 97 11.23 -6.93 -3.80
C TRP A 97 11.57 -5.77 -2.87
N GLY A 98 12.79 -5.28 -3.00
CA GLY A 98 13.29 -4.11 -2.29
C GLY A 98 13.36 -2.87 -3.17
N GLN A 99 14.02 -1.83 -2.66
CA GLN A 99 14.18 -0.55 -3.34
C GLN A 99 15.64 -0.25 -3.73
N GLY A 100 16.60 -1.01 -3.21
CA GLY A 100 18.02 -0.89 -3.50
C GLY A 100 18.44 -1.77 -4.68
N GLU A 101 19.74 -2.13 -4.75
CA GLU A 101 20.27 -3.00 -5.80
C GLU A 101 19.63 -4.40 -5.76
N PRO A 102 19.29 -5.00 -6.94
CA PRO A 102 19.48 -4.50 -8.31
C PRO A 102 18.31 -3.65 -8.83
N TYR A 103 17.26 -3.47 -8.04
CA TYR A 103 16.01 -2.81 -8.44
C TYR A 103 16.22 -1.35 -8.89
N ASN A 104 17.14 -0.64 -8.24
CA ASN A 104 17.44 0.76 -8.52
C ASN A 104 18.59 0.99 -9.51
N ASN A 105 19.06 -0.04 -10.22
CA ASN A 105 20.24 0.08 -11.08
C ASN A 105 20.13 1.13 -12.19
N LEU A 106 18.92 1.55 -12.54
CA LEU A 106 18.65 2.61 -13.51
C LEU A 106 18.18 3.93 -12.88
N CYS A 107 18.00 3.98 -11.57
CA CYS A 107 17.65 5.21 -10.87
C CYS A 107 18.80 6.23 -10.92
N PRO A 108 18.51 7.54 -10.85
CA PRO A 108 19.53 8.57 -10.87
C PRO A 108 20.43 8.50 -9.64
N ASN A 109 21.60 9.18 -9.73
CA ASN A 109 22.48 9.40 -8.59
C ASN A 109 22.28 10.83 -8.07
N VAL A 110 22.24 10.98 -6.75
CA VAL A 110 22.21 12.25 -6.06
C VAL A 110 23.27 12.22 -4.95
N GLY A 111 24.07 13.25 -4.86
CA GLY A 111 25.15 13.33 -3.84
C GLY A 111 26.20 12.22 -3.93
N GLY A 112 26.31 11.52 -5.06
CA GLY A 112 27.23 10.39 -5.27
C GLY A 112 26.63 9.03 -4.94
N GLU A 113 25.42 8.97 -4.43
CA GLU A 113 24.68 7.74 -4.12
C GLU A 113 23.53 7.53 -5.09
N ARG A 114 23.22 6.27 -5.35
CA ARG A 114 22.09 5.91 -6.21
C ARG A 114 20.80 5.98 -5.41
N CYS A 115 19.83 6.75 -5.92
CA CYS A 115 18.52 6.86 -5.31
C CYS A 115 17.80 5.50 -5.27
N VAL A 116 16.94 5.31 -4.29
CA VAL A 116 16.05 4.15 -4.21
C VAL A 116 14.91 4.26 -5.21
N THR A 117 14.26 3.15 -5.55
CA THR A 117 13.15 3.13 -6.51
C THR A 117 11.90 3.84 -6.03
N GLY A 118 11.72 3.97 -4.71
CA GLY A 118 10.50 4.46 -4.08
C GLY A 118 9.44 3.36 -3.88
N CYS A 119 8.69 3.49 -2.78
CA CYS A 119 7.70 2.48 -2.37
C CYS A 119 6.55 2.33 -3.38
N VAL A 120 6.10 3.42 -3.99
CA VAL A 120 5.02 3.40 -5.00
C VAL A 120 5.47 2.63 -6.24
N ALA A 121 6.66 2.93 -6.77
CA ALA A 121 7.21 2.22 -7.92
C ALA A 121 7.38 0.73 -7.62
N THR A 122 7.89 0.38 -6.43
CA THR A 122 8.05 -1.01 -6.01
C THR A 122 6.71 -1.74 -5.93
N ALA A 123 5.70 -1.16 -5.28
CA ALA A 123 4.39 -1.78 -5.12
C ALA A 123 3.68 -2.02 -6.47
N ILE A 124 3.66 -1.02 -7.35
CA ILE A 124 3.04 -1.15 -8.68
C ILE A 124 3.79 -2.19 -9.51
N SER A 125 5.13 -2.17 -9.49
CA SER A 125 5.94 -3.12 -10.25
C SER A 125 5.73 -4.56 -9.82
N GLN A 126 5.51 -4.82 -8.53
CA GLN A 126 5.17 -6.16 -8.03
C GLN A 126 3.84 -6.66 -8.60
N ILE A 127 2.82 -5.79 -8.66
CA ILE A 127 1.52 -6.13 -9.27
C ILE A 127 1.70 -6.43 -10.77
N MET A 128 2.43 -5.57 -11.48
CA MET A 128 2.71 -5.76 -12.91
C MET A 128 3.45 -7.07 -13.18
N TYR A 129 4.42 -7.43 -12.34
CA TYR A 129 5.16 -8.69 -12.45
C TYR A 129 4.27 -9.92 -12.28
N VAL A 130 3.38 -9.92 -11.29
CA VAL A 130 2.45 -11.05 -11.06
C VAL A 130 1.54 -11.27 -12.27
N HIS A 131 1.07 -10.20 -12.88
CA HIS A 131 0.21 -10.27 -14.06
C HIS A 131 0.98 -10.37 -15.39
N LYS A 132 2.31 -10.24 -15.37
CA LYS A 132 3.17 -10.15 -16.57
C LYS A 132 2.60 -9.18 -17.62
N TYR A 133 2.14 -8.04 -17.16
CA TYR A 133 1.43 -7.06 -18.00
C TYR A 133 1.87 -5.62 -17.70
N PRO A 134 1.97 -4.76 -18.75
CA PRO A 134 1.84 -5.08 -20.17
C PRO A 134 3.10 -5.77 -20.74
N THR A 135 2.99 -6.47 -21.86
CA THR A 135 4.16 -7.02 -22.56
C THR A 135 5.04 -5.91 -23.11
N LYS A 136 4.43 -4.85 -23.65
CA LYS A 136 5.10 -3.67 -24.17
C LYS A 136 4.43 -2.43 -23.60
N GLY A 137 5.24 -1.43 -23.24
CA GLY A 137 4.72 -0.13 -22.78
C GLY A 137 4.10 0.68 -23.92
N THR A 138 3.50 1.82 -23.57
CA THR A 138 2.87 2.74 -24.55
C THR A 138 3.26 4.17 -24.23
N GLY A 139 3.65 4.92 -25.28
CA GLY A 139 4.05 6.32 -25.18
C GLY A 139 5.39 6.53 -24.47
N SER A 140 5.65 7.76 -24.12
CA SER A 140 6.86 8.19 -23.41
C SER A 140 6.51 9.28 -22.40
N LYS A 141 7.38 9.48 -21.41
CA LYS A 141 7.25 10.55 -20.41
C LYS A 141 8.60 11.17 -20.11
N SER A 142 8.60 12.49 -19.91
CA SER A 142 9.74 13.23 -19.39
C SER A 142 9.26 14.30 -18.42
N TYR A 143 10.05 14.57 -17.38
CA TYR A 143 9.79 15.61 -16.40
C TYR A 143 11.09 16.02 -15.70
N THR A 144 11.01 17.13 -14.97
CA THR A 144 12.10 17.60 -14.11
C THR A 144 11.67 17.42 -12.66
N THR A 145 12.49 16.76 -11.84
CA THR A 145 12.20 16.54 -10.41
C THR A 145 12.15 17.86 -9.65
N GLU A 146 11.38 17.89 -8.54
CA GLU A 146 11.20 19.13 -7.77
C GLU A 146 12.41 19.43 -6.87
N THR A 147 12.96 18.41 -6.20
CA THR A 147 14.04 18.62 -5.22
C THR A 147 15.39 18.86 -5.89
N HIS A 148 15.84 17.94 -6.72
CA HIS A 148 17.19 17.99 -7.31
C HIS A 148 17.24 18.47 -8.76
N LYS A 149 16.09 18.88 -9.33
CA LYS A 149 15.97 19.38 -10.71
C LYS A 149 16.56 18.43 -11.77
N LEU A 150 16.45 17.12 -11.53
CA LEU A 150 16.90 16.10 -12.46
C LEU A 150 15.94 16.02 -13.67
N ASN A 151 16.50 16.00 -14.89
CA ASN A 151 15.71 15.75 -16.10
C ASN A 151 15.64 14.24 -16.32
N LEU A 152 14.47 13.67 -16.15
CA LEU A 152 14.24 12.24 -16.23
C LEU A 152 13.28 11.92 -17.37
N SER A 153 13.49 10.77 -18.02
CA SER A 153 12.62 10.33 -19.11
C SER A 153 12.61 8.82 -19.27
N ALA A 154 11.52 8.30 -19.83
CA ALA A 154 11.41 6.92 -20.28
C ALA A 154 10.55 6.84 -21.54
N ASP A 155 10.98 6.00 -22.49
CA ASP A 155 10.20 5.63 -23.67
C ASP A 155 9.59 4.25 -23.43
N PHE A 156 8.37 4.25 -22.91
CA PHE A 156 7.64 3.01 -22.64
C PHE A 156 7.29 2.28 -23.94
N GLY A 157 6.96 3.03 -25.00
CA GLY A 157 6.58 2.48 -26.29
C GLY A 157 7.72 1.76 -27.04
N ALA A 158 8.97 2.11 -26.76
CA ALA A 158 10.13 1.41 -27.30
C ALA A 158 10.51 0.17 -26.47
N THR A 159 9.88 -0.06 -25.29
CA THR A 159 10.31 -1.07 -24.33
C THR A 159 9.37 -2.27 -24.31
N THR A 160 9.92 -3.46 -24.55
CA THR A 160 9.28 -4.74 -24.22
C THR A 160 9.80 -5.20 -22.88
N TYR A 161 8.91 -5.45 -21.91
CA TYR A 161 9.30 -5.90 -20.57
C TYR A 161 9.65 -7.39 -20.60
N ASP A 162 10.82 -7.71 -20.10
CA ASP A 162 11.36 -9.07 -20.10
C ASP A 162 10.93 -9.83 -18.84
N TRP A 163 9.63 -10.20 -18.79
CA TRP A 163 9.00 -10.85 -17.64
C TRP A 163 9.64 -12.17 -17.27
N ASP A 164 10.18 -12.90 -18.23
CA ASP A 164 10.74 -14.23 -18.01
C ASP A 164 12.14 -14.18 -17.35
N ASN A 165 12.83 -13.05 -17.47
CA ASN A 165 14.08 -12.80 -16.79
C ASN A 165 13.88 -12.06 -15.43
N MET A 166 12.68 -11.71 -15.04
CA MET A 166 12.44 -11.18 -13.69
C MET A 166 12.27 -12.30 -12.69
N LEU A 167 12.84 -12.14 -11.49
CA LEU A 167 12.79 -13.11 -10.40
C LEU A 167 11.86 -12.64 -9.28
N PRO A 168 11.24 -13.56 -8.51
CA PRO A 168 10.42 -13.17 -7.36
C PRO A 168 11.24 -12.60 -6.19
N TYR A 169 12.56 -12.81 -6.17
CA TYR A 169 13.51 -12.28 -5.18
C TYR A 169 14.93 -12.18 -5.75
N TYR A 170 15.74 -11.26 -5.22
CA TYR A 170 17.09 -10.96 -5.70
C TYR A 170 18.07 -10.91 -4.53
N THR A 171 18.19 -12.00 -3.77
CA THR A 171 19.12 -12.07 -2.64
C THR A 171 20.53 -12.46 -3.06
N SER A 172 20.67 -13.38 -4.03
CA SER A 172 21.94 -13.81 -4.61
C SER A 172 21.71 -14.62 -5.89
N GLY A 173 22.75 -14.78 -6.70
CA GLY A 173 22.73 -15.70 -7.85
C GLY A 173 22.02 -15.19 -9.10
N TYR A 174 21.53 -13.94 -9.12
CA TYR A 174 20.99 -13.34 -10.34
C TYR A 174 22.11 -12.83 -11.27
N ASN A 175 21.82 -12.82 -12.56
CA ASN A 175 22.74 -12.31 -13.59
C ASN A 175 22.37 -10.88 -14.04
N SER A 176 23.22 -10.30 -14.91
CA SER A 176 23.04 -8.93 -15.39
C SER A 176 21.76 -8.72 -16.20
N THR A 177 21.30 -9.73 -16.95
CA THR A 177 20.03 -9.67 -17.71
C THR A 177 18.84 -9.58 -16.76
N GLN A 178 18.83 -10.40 -15.72
CA GLN A 178 17.79 -10.42 -14.71
C GLN A 178 17.77 -9.11 -13.92
N ALA A 179 18.93 -8.60 -13.50
CA ALA A 179 19.05 -7.31 -12.86
C ALA A 179 18.54 -6.16 -13.73
N LYS A 180 18.90 -6.16 -15.04
CA LYS A 180 18.43 -5.15 -15.98
C LYS A 180 16.91 -5.23 -16.20
N ALA A 181 16.35 -6.43 -16.31
CA ALA A 181 14.92 -6.61 -16.51
C ALA A 181 14.10 -5.96 -15.39
N VAL A 182 14.42 -6.27 -14.14
CA VAL A 182 13.70 -5.71 -12.99
C VAL A 182 13.95 -4.21 -12.82
N ALA A 183 15.20 -3.75 -12.99
CA ALA A 183 15.51 -2.33 -12.88
C ALA A 183 14.81 -1.48 -13.94
N THR A 184 14.67 -2.00 -15.18
CA THR A 184 13.93 -1.31 -16.24
C THR A 184 12.46 -1.11 -15.85
N LEU A 185 11.81 -2.13 -15.33
CA LEU A 185 10.42 -2.03 -14.87
C LEU A 185 10.27 -0.98 -13.77
N LEU A 186 11.08 -1.09 -12.69
CA LEU A 186 10.95 -0.19 -11.56
C LEU A 186 11.26 1.27 -11.92
N TYR A 187 12.30 1.51 -12.74
CA TYR A 187 12.61 2.85 -13.23
C TYR A 187 11.46 3.42 -14.07
N HIS A 188 10.90 2.64 -15.00
CA HIS A 188 9.78 3.07 -15.82
C HIS A 188 8.53 3.39 -14.99
N VAL A 189 8.22 2.57 -14.00
CA VAL A 189 7.10 2.86 -13.09
C VAL A 189 7.37 4.11 -12.27
N GLY A 190 8.60 4.30 -11.79
CA GLY A 190 9.02 5.53 -11.11
C GLY A 190 8.83 6.78 -11.99
N ILE A 191 9.24 6.72 -13.26
CA ILE A 191 9.01 7.81 -14.23
C ILE A 191 7.51 8.04 -14.46
N ALA A 192 6.74 6.97 -14.59
CA ALA A 192 5.29 7.07 -14.77
C ALA A 192 4.58 7.74 -13.58
N ALA A 193 5.11 7.56 -12.37
CA ALA A 193 4.59 8.08 -11.11
C ALA A 193 5.18 9.44 -10.69
N ASP A 194 5.98 10.10 -11.53
CA ASP A 194 6.68 11.36 -11.21
C ASP A 194 7.53 11.29 -9.93
N MET A 195 8.31 10.22 -9.75
CA MET A 195 9.18 10.06 -8.59
C MET A 195 10.21 11.20 -8.49
N ASP A 196 10.35 11.80 -7.32
CA ASP A 196 11.25 12.94 -7.11
C ASP A 196 12.72 12.54 -6.94
N TYR A 197 12.99 11.32 -6.50
CA TYR A 197 14.33 10.74 -6.33
C TYR A 197 15.25 11.63 -5.48
N ASP A 198 15.07 11.58 -4.18
CA ASP A 198 15.87 12.26 -3.14
C ASP A 198 16.75 11.28 -2.32
#